data_72b9f010cf5bc32babc6b5a22aa54760
#
_entry.id   72b9f010cf5bc32babc6b5a22aa54760
#
_cell.length_a   1.000
_cell.length_b   1.000
_cell.length_c   1.000
_cell.angle_alpha   90.00
_cell.angle_beta   90.00
_cell.angle_gamma   90.00
#
_symmetry.space_group_name_H-M   'P 1'
#
loop_
_entity.id
_entity.type
_entity.pdbx_description
1 polymer ?
#
loop_
_entity_poly.entity_id
_entity_poly.type
_entity_poly.pdbx_seq_one_letter_code
_entity_poly.pdbx_strand_id
1 'polypeptide(L)'
;TKQNSKLKNFYKMFQNKKVWVASSTHNSEEVFCARAHIELKKKFNNLLTIIIPRHIHRVPKIIEEIKKLKLNYVLHSKKVKNLKNVDLYIVDTFGETNKFHMMASSVFLGGSIINRGGQNPLEAARHGAKILHGPNTDNFKDIYKLLKVLNASKKINSSKELALSIQFKKNKT
;
A
#
# COMPACT_ATOMS: atom_id res chain seq x y z
N THR A 1 8.06 3.55 -27.30
CA THR A 1 8.60 4.84 -26.87
C THR A 1 9.56 4.65 -25.67
N LYS A 2 10.53 5.53 -25.51
CA LYS A 2 11.46 5.52 -24.37
C LYS A 2 10.72 5.51 -23.01
N GLN A 3 9.55 6.13 -22.94
CA GLN A 3 8.72 6.21 -21.74
C GLN A 3 8.10 4.86 -21.39
N ASN A 4 7.63 4.10 -22.39
CA ASN A 4 7.08 2.76 -22.18
C ASN A 4 8.15 1.74 -21.75
N SER A 5 9.38 1.86 -22.27
CA SER A 5 10.47 0.99 -21.85
C SER A 5 10.94 1.27 -20.41
N LYS A 6 10.97 2.54 -19.99
CA LYS A 6 11.27 2.91 -18.60
C LYS A 6 10.24 2.38 -17.62
N LEU A 7 8.96 2.49 -17.96
CA LEU A 7 7.86 1.99 -17.14
C LEU A 7 7.91 0.47 -17.03
N LYS A 8 8.16 -0.22 -18.15
CA LYS A 8 8.32 -1.68 -18.19
C LYS A 8 9.49 -2.15 -17.33
N ASN A 9 10.63 -1.46 -17.39
CA ASN A 9 11.79 -1.75 -16.54
C ASN A 9 11.50 -1.49 -15.06
N PHE A 10 10.75 -0.46 -14.75
CA PHE A 10 10.31 -0.16 -13.40
C PHE A 10 9.48 -1.33 -12.82
N TYR A 11 8.45 -1.79 -13.53
CA TYR A 11 7.61 -2.90 -13.06
C TYR A 11 8.37 -4.23 -12.96
N LYS A 12 9.36 -4.44 -13.81
CA LYS A 12 10.20 -5.64 -13.79
C LYS A 12 10.93 -5.82 -12.44
N MET A 13 11.29 -4.73 -11.78
CA MET A 13 11.93 -4.76 -10.46
C MET A 13 11.06 -5.42 -9.40
N PHE A 14 9.72 -5.36 -9.54
CA PHE A 14 8.74 -5.87 -8.57
C PHE A 14 8.23 -7.28 -8.89
N GLN A 15 8.56 -7.83 -10.06
CA GLN A 15 7.88 -9.04 -10.57
C GLN A 15 8.07 -10.29 -9.69
N ASN A 16 9.14 -10.38 -8.91
CA ASN A 16 9.40 -11.50 -8.00
C ASN A 16 8.91 -11.23 -6.57
N LYS A 17 8.21 -10.14 -6.37
CA LYS A 17 7.66 -9.74 -5.07
C LYS A 17 6.15 -9.96 -5.02
N LYS A 18 5.66 -10.32 -3.85
CA LYS A 18 4.24 -10.23 -3.50
C LYS A 18 3.98 -8.84 -2.96
N VAL A 19 3.26 -8.03 -3.73
CA VAL A 19 3.10 -6.60 -3.50
C VAL A 19 1.68 -6.27 -3.03
N TRP A 20 1.58 -5.45 -2.01
CA TRP A 20 0.38 -4.75 -1.65
C TRP A 20 0.71 -3.28 -1.33
N VAL A 21 -0.27 -2.43 -1.36
CA VAL A 21 -0.08 -0.97 -1.26
C VAL A 21 -0.89 -0.41 -0.10
N ALA A 22 -0.24 0.41 0.73
CA ALA A 22 -0.87 1.29 1.69
C ALA A 22 -0.81 2.71 1.16
N SER A 23 -1.94 3.26 0.74
CA SER A 23 -2.03 4.52 0.02
C SER A 23 -2.64 5.64 0.87
N SER A 24 -2.10 6.85 0.71
CA SER A 24 -2.57 8.06 1.40
C SER A 24 -2.58 7.92 2.93
N THR A 25 -1.52 7.34 3.45
CA THR A 25 -1.39 7.09 4.89
C THR A 25 -1.13 8.37 5.69
N HIS A 26 -1.68 8.40 6.89
CA HIS A 26 -1.49 9.46 7.87
C HIS A 26 -0.72 8.96 9.10
N ASN A 27 -0.45 9.86 10.02
CA ASN A 27 0.27 9.53 11.26
C ASN A 27 -0.34 8.30 11.95
N SER A 28 0.49 7.40 12.43
CA SER A 28 0.20 6.10 13.01
C SER A 28 -0.23 5.00 12.02
N GLU A 29 -0.76 5.34 10.87
CA GLU A 29 -1.19 4.35 9.88
C GLU A 29 -0.04 3.63 9.20
N GLU A 30 1.13 4.28 9.04
CA GLU A 30 2.32 3.63 8.50
C GLU A 30 2.81 2.50 9.42
N VAL A 31 2.85 2.75 10.73
CA VAL A 31 3.20 1.72 11.73
C VAL A 31 2.15 0.61 11.74
N PHE A 32 0.89 0.96 11.64
CA PHE A 32 -0.22 0.00 11.54
C PHE A 32 0.00 -0.95 10.34
N CYS A 33 0.33 -0.41 9.18
CA CYS A 33 0.61 -1.20 7.97
C CYS A 33 1.93 -1.97 8.08
N ALA A 34 2.96 -1.41 8.69
CA ALA A 34 4.24 -2.09 8.93
C ALA A 34 4.06 -3.31 9.85
N ARG A 35 3.20 -3.23 10.85
CA ARG A 35 2.86 -4.36 11.71
C ARG A 35 2.10 -5.45 10.94
N ALA A 36 1.22 -5.07 10.02
CA ALA A 36 0.57 -6.02 9.10
C ALA A 36 1.61 -6.71 8.20
N HIS A 37 2.61 -5.96 7.71
CA HIS A 37 3.74 -6.53 6.97
C HIS A 37 4.47 -7.60 7.78
N ILE A 38 4.78 -7.33 9.04
CA ILE A 38 5.47 -8.30 9.92
C ILE A 38 4.68 -9.60 10.03
N GLU A 39 3.36 -9.52 10.21
CA GLU A 39 2.50 -10.71 10.25
C GLU A 39 2.48 -11.49 8.93
N LEU A 40 2.35 -10.78 7.80
CA LEU A 40 2.34 -11.40 6.47
C LEU A 40 3.69 -12.03 6.09
N LYS A 41 4.79 -11.43 6.51
CA LYS A 41 6.14 -11.91 6.21
C LYS A 41 6.39 -13.33 6.73
N LYS A 42 5.69 -13.73 7.77
CA LYS A 42 5.74 -15.10 8.30
C LYS A 42 5.30 -16.15 7.28
N LYS A 43 4.41 -15.76 6.34
CA LYS A 43 3.88 -16.64 5.29
C LYS A 43 4.54 -16.43 3.93
N PHE A 44 5.02 -15.24 3.64
CA PHE A 44 5.50 -14.84 2.30
C PHE A 44 6.89 -14.21 2.40
N ASN A 45 7.92 -14.97 2.09
CA ASN A 45 9.32 -14.51 2.17
C ASN A 45 9.61 -13.35 1.22
N ASN A 46 8.91 -13.29 0.09
CA ASN A 46 9.09 -12.28 -0.96
C ASN A 46 8.09 -11.14 -0.86
N LEU A 47 7.52 -10.91 0.31
CA LEU A 47 6.57 -9.83 0.56
C LEU A 47 7.23 -8.46 0.44
N LEU A 48 6.55 -7.54 -0.22
CA LEU A 48 6.89 -6.12 -0.28
C LEU A 48 5.64 -5.29 0.01
N THR A 49 5.75 -4.38 0.96
CA THR A 49 4.72 -3.40 1.25
C THR A 49 5.13 -2.05 0.69
N ILE A 50 4.31 -1.49 -0.19
CA ILE A 50 4.51 -0.13 -0.72
C ILE A 50 3.69 0.83 0.14
N ILE A 51 4.34 1.85 0.69
CA ILE A 51 3.71 2.89 1.49
C ILE A 51 3.77 4.21 0.74
N ILE A 52 2.60 4.80 0.49
CA ILE A 52 2.46 6.11 -0.15
C ILE A 52 1.86 7.08 0.87
N PRO A 53 2.70 7.85 1.58
CA PRO A 53 2.19 8.81 2.56
C PRO A 53 1.35 9.90 1.90
N ARG A 54 0.29 10.32 2.58
CA ARG A 54 -0.53 11.46 2.12
C ARG A 54 0.28 12.75 2.04
N HIS A 55 1.22 12.93 2.98
CA HIS A 55 2.08 14.09 3.09
C HIS A 55 3.55 13.67 3.15
N ILE A 56 4.28 13.93 2.08
CA ILE A 56 5.68 13.47 1.95
C ILE A 56 6.65 14.14 2.93
N HIS A 57 6.31 15.31 3.47
CA HIS A 57 7.15 15.95 4.51
C HIS A 57 7.26 15.12 5.79
N ARG A 58 6.37 14.13 6.00
CA ARG A 58 6.41 13.23 7.14
C ARG A 58 7.38 12.04 6.98
N VAL A 59 7.97 11.88 5.81
CA VAL A 59 8.85 10.73 5.52
C VAL A 59 9.99 10.56 6.53
N PRO A 60 10.71 11.61 6.98
CA PRO A 60 11.74 11.44 8.00
C PRO A 60 11.22 10.79 9.30
N LYS A 61 10.05 11.20 9.76
CA LYS A 61 9.41 10.61 10.95
C LYS A 61 8.96 9.16 10.71
N ILE A 62 8.43 8.88 9.54
CA ILE A 62 8.03 7.52 9.13
C ILE A 62 9.24 6.58 9.17
N ILE A 63 10.37 7.02 8.61
CA ILE A 63 11.63 6.26 8.63
C ILE A 63 12.07 5.94 10.05
N GLU A 64 12.01 6.93 10.94
CA GLU A 64 12.36 6.77 12.36
C GLU A 64 11.51 5.68 13.03
N GLU A 65 10.20 5.68 12.79
CA GLU A 65 9.27 4.69 13.33
C GLU A 65 9.52 3.29 12.75
N ILE A 66 9.79 3.19 11.45
CA ILE A 66 10.09 1.93 10.76
C ILE A 66 11.39 1.31 11.26
N LYS A 67 12.42 2.12 11.49
CA LYS A 67 13.69 1.64 12.06
C LYS A 67 13.52 0.99 13.42
N LYS A 68 12.62 1.51 14.25
CA LYS A 68 12.28 0.91 15.56
C LYS A 68 11.67 -0.49 15.42
N LEU A 69 11.00 -0.77 14.32
CA LEU A 69 10.44 -2.09 14.00
C LEU A 69 11.45 -3.04 13.35
N LYS A 70 12.68 -2.58 13.12
CA LYS A 70 13.77 -3.35 12.49
C LYS A 70 13.42 -3.84 11.07
N LEU A 71 12.67 -3.04 10.33
CA LEU A 71 12.33 -3.32 8.94
C LEU A 71 13.29 -2.59 7.99
N ASN A 72 13.65 -3.26 6.91
CA ASN A 72 14.46 -2.67 5.85
C ASN A 72 13.56 -1.88 4.89
N TYR A 73 13.96 -0.69 4.54
CA TYR A 73 13.19 0.17 3.64
C TYR A 73 14.07 0.76 2.53
N VAL A 74 13.43 1.17 1.45
CA VAL A 74 14.01 2.02 0.40
C VAL A 74 13.08 3.19 0.11
N LEU A 75 13.64 4.27 -0.41
CA LEU A 75 12.89 5.44 -0.86
C LEU A 75 12.80 5.45 -2.38
N HIS A 76 11.61 5.72 -2.90
CA HIS A 76 11.38 5.79 -4.34
C HIS A 76 12.30 6.80 -5.04
N SER A 77 12.55 7.95 -4.42
CA SER A 77 13.43 9.01 -4.96
C SER A 77 14.88 8.57 -5.16
N LYS A 78 15.33 7.53 -4.45
CA LYS A 78 16.70 7.02 -4.53
C LYS A 78 16.94 6.08 -5.71
N LYS A 79 15.91 5.73 -6.47
CA LYS A 79 16.00 4.95 -7.71
C LYS A 79 16.86 3.69 -7.58
N VAL A 80 16.57 2.87 -6.57
CA VAL A 80 17.27 1.60 -6.35
C VAL A 80 17.12 0.66 -7.55
N LYS A 81 18.12 -0.19 -7.79
CA LYS A 81 18.15 -1.09 -8.95
C LYS A 81 17.53 -2.45 -8.67
N ASN A 82 17.44 -2.85 -7.41
CA ASN A 82 16.83 -4.11 -7.01
C ASN A 82 16.19 -3.96 -5.62
N LEU A 83 15.34 -4.93 -5.27
CA LEU A 83 14.58 -4.93 -4.01
C LEU A 83 14.97 -6.09 -3.09
N LYS A 84 16.19 -6.60 -3.25
CA LYS A 84 16.69 -7.68 -2.40
C LYS A 84 16.69 -7.26 -0.93
N ASN A 85 16.09 -8.09 -0.06
CA ASN A 85 15.96 -7.87 1.38
C ASN A 85 15.23 -6.57 1.78
N VAL A 86 14.42 -6.01 0.88
CA VAL A 86 13.59 -4.85 1.17
C VAL A 86 12.23 -5.29 1.68
N ASP A 87 11.82 -4.73 2.81
CA ASP A 87 10.49 -4.94 3.40
C ASP A 87 9.50 -3.88 2.93
N LEU A 88 9.88 -2.62 3.04
CA LEU A 88 9.02 -1.47 2.77
C LEU A 88 9.60 -0.59 1.67
N TYR A 89 8.76 -0.27 0.71
CA TYR A 89 9.05 0.67 -0.36
C TYR A 89 8.27 1.95 -0.13
N ILE A 90 8.95 3.03 0.24
CA ILE A 90 8.31 4.29 0.62
C ILE A 90 8.33 5.25 -0.57
N VAL A 91 7.15 5.68 -0.99
CA VAL A 91 6.97 6.64 -2.08
C VAL A 91 7.05 8.05 -1.53
N ASP A 92 8.22 8.65 -1.64
CA ASP A 92 8.53 9.98 -1.12
C ASP A 92 8.44 11.08 -2.18
N THR A 93 7.68 10.83 -3.26
CA THR A 93 7.48 11.75 -4.39
C THR A 93 6.00 11.94 -4.69
N PHE A 94 5.64 13.07 -5.32
CA PHE A 94 4.26 13.38 -5.70
C PHE A 94 3.85 12.78 -7.05
N GLY A 95 2.54 12.55 -7.22
CA GLY A 95 1.95 12.33 -8.53
C GLY A 95 2.15 10.94 -9.14
N GLU A 96 2.65 9.98 -8.35
CA GLU A 96 2.98 8.66 -8.88
C GLU A 96 2.11 7.51 -8.35
N THR A 97 1.04 7.84 -7.62
CA THR A 97 0.17 6.86 -6.93
C THR A 97 -0.40 5.80 -7.88
N ASN A 98 -0.83 6.23 -9.06
CA ASN A 98 -1.51 5.37 -10.03
C ASN A 98 -0.66 4.16 -10.45
N LYS A 99 0.61 4.36 -10.75
CA LYS A 99 1.50 3.26 -11.18
C LYS A 99 1.72 2.21 -10.10
N PHE A 100 1.62 2.60 -8.83
CA PHE A 100 1.71 1.66 -7.71
C PHE A 100 0.39 0.90 -7.49
N HIS A 101 -0.75 1.58 -7.61
CA HIS A 101 -2.06 0.93 -7.52
C HIS A 101 -2.22 -0.18 -8.57
N MET A 102 -1.69 0.01 -9.77
CA MET A 102 -1.75 -0.98 -10.85
C MET A 102 -1.04 -2.29 -10.52
N MET A 103 -0.09 -2.28 -9.59
CA MET A 103 0.67 -3.47 -9.19
C MET A 103 -0.03 -4.34 -8.15
N ALA A 104 -1.05 -3.82 -7.46
CA ALA A 104 -1.60 -4.44 -6.27
C ALA A 104 -2.99 -5.00 -6.48
N SER A 105 -3.25 -6.19 -5.90
CA SER A 105 -4.60 -6.75 -5.79
C SER A 105 -5.32 -6.28 -4.54
N SER A 106 -4.60 -5.76 -3.56
CA SER A 106 -5.15 -5.16 -2.34
C SER A 106 -4.49 -3.82 -2.09
N VAL A 107 -5.31 -2.82 -1.81
CA VAL A 107 -4.88 -1.46 -1.45
C VAL A 107 -5.56 -1.05 -0.16
N PHE A 108 -4.76 -0.76 0.87
CA PHE A 108 -5.25 -0.08 2.07
C PHE A 108 -5.30 1.42 1.81
N LEU A 109 -6.44 2.06 2.10
CA LEU A 109 -6.59 3.50 2.00
C LEU A 109 -6.55 4.16 3.38
N GLY A 110 -5.63 5.11 3.54
CA GLY A 110 -5.40 5.84 4.77
C GLY A 110 -6.44 6.92 5.07
N GLY A 111 -6.24 7.62 6.18
CA GLY A 111 -7.21 8.56 6.74
C GLY A 111 -8.44 7.85 7.29
N SER A 112 -8.41 6.55 7.43
CA SER A 112 -9.55 5.69 7.73
C SER A 112 -9.42 4.94 9.07
N ILE A 113 -8.21 4.64 9.53
CA ILE A 113 -7.98 4.17 10.91
C ILE A 113 -8.01 5.35 11.87
N ILE A 114 -7.38 6.46 11.50
CA ILE A 114 -7.53 7.73 12.19
C ILE A 114 -8.77 8.45 11.68
N ASN A 115 -9.27 9.41 12.45
CA ASN A 115 -10.49 10.15 12.11
C ASN A 115 -10.23 11.28 11.11
N ARG A 116 -9.96 10.93 9.85
CA ARG A 116 -9.80 11.86 8.72
C ARG A 116 -10.89 11.70 7.65
N GLY A 117 -11.89 10.84 7.91
CA GLY A 117 -13.01 10.64 7.00
C GLY A 117 -12.71 9.79 5.76
N GLY A 118 -11.52 9.21 5.66
CA GLY A 118 -11.11 8.36 4.54
C GLY A 118 -10.69 9.12 3.28
N GLN A 119 -10.24 8.37 2.29
CA GLN A 119 -9.84 8.86 0.97
C GLN A 119 -10.76 8.29 -0.11
N ASN A 120 -10.80 8.94 -1.28
CA ASN A 120 -11.59 8.47 -2.41
C ASN A 120 -11.04 7.12 -2.92
N PRO A 121 -11.83 6.04 -2.89
CA PRO A 121 -11.35 4.71 -3.28
C PRO A 121 -11.39 4.44 -4.79
N LEU A 122 -11.98 5.33 -5.58
CA LEU A 122 -12.27 5.06 -7.00
C LEU A 122 -11.03 4.81 -7.84
N GLU A 123 -9.95 5.54 -7.59
CA GLU A 123 -8.71 5.38 -8.35
C GLU A 123 -8.11 3.97 -8.17
N ALA A 124 -8.00 3.50 -6.94
CA ALA A 124 -7.49 2.17 -6.66
C ALA A 124 -8.47 1.06 -7.11
N ALA A 125 -9.76 1.25 -6.86
CA ALA A 125 -10.80 0.29 -7.25
C ALA A 125 -10.88 0.12 -8.77
N ARG A 126 -10.64 1.18 -9.53
CA ARG A 126 -10.62 1.17 -10.99
C ARG A 126 -9.60 0.18 -11.58
N HIS A 127 -8.52 -0.07 -10.88
CA HIS A 127 -7.50 -1.04 -11.28
C HIS A 127 -7.80 -2.48 -10.81
N GLY A 128 -8.98 -2.73 -10.27
CA GLY A 128 -9.42 -4.05 -9.82
C GLY A 128 -8.89 -4.44 -8.44
N ALA A 129 -8.27 -3.54 -7.71
CA ALA A 129 -7.81 -3.82 -6.36
C ALA A 129 -8.97 -3.90 -5.38
N LYS A 130 -8.90 -4.82 -4.43
CA LYS A 130 -9.78 -4.82 -3.26
C LYS A 130 -9.34 -3.70 -2.32
N ILE A 131 -10.29 -2.88 -1.91
CA ILE A 131 -10.04 -1.76 -1.01
C ILE A 131 -10.17 -2.22 0.43
N LEU A 132 -9.11 -2.01 1.20
CA LEU A 132 -9.08 -2.24 2.64
C LEU A 132 -9.04 -0.88 3.33
N HIS A 133 -9.84 -0.70 4.37
CA HIS A 133 -9.97 0.59 5.04
C HIS A 133 -10.34 0.42 6.51
N GLY A 134 -10.06 1.44 7.32
CA GLY A 134 -10.53 1.52 8.69
C GLY A 134 -12.00 1.95 8.79
N PRO A 135 -12.50 2.19 10.00
CA PRO A 135 -13.91 2.53 10.23
C PRO A 135 -14.30 3.96 9.82
N ASN A 136 -13.33 4.84 9.57
CA ASN A 136 -13.59 6.26 9.30
C ASN A 136 -13.60 6.53 7.79
N THR A 137 -14.79 6.51 7.18
CA THR A 137 -14.99 6.71 5.73
C THR A 137 -16.09 7.73 5.42
N ASP A 138 -16.39 8.63 6.35
CA ASP A 138 -17.54 9.54 6.29
C ASP A 138 -17.53 10.50 5.12
N ASN A 139 -16.36 10.86 4.59
CA ASN A 139 -16.24 11.74 3.42
C ASN A 139 -16.73 11.08 2.12
N PHE A 140 -16.82 9.75 2.09
CA PHE A 140 -17.13 8.96 0.88
C PHE A 140 -18.15 7.86 1.17
N LYS A 141 -19.11 8.10 2.05
CA LYS A 141 -20.09 7.09 2.51
C LYS A 141 -20.75 6.32 1.40
N ASP A 142 -21.24 7.01 0.39
CA ASP A 142 -22.02 6.37 -0.69
C ASP A 142 -21.14 5.46 -1.56
N ILE A 143 -19.90 5.90 -1.82
CA ILE A 143 -18.94 5.10 -2.61
C ILE A 143 -18.53 3.84 -1.85
N TYR A 144 -18.21 3.95 -0.56
CA TYR A 144 -17.86 2.78 0.26
C TYR A 144 -19.02 1.82 0.43
N LYS A 145 -20.25 2.34 0.55
CA LYS A 145 -21.46 1.52 0.60
C LYS A 145 -21.64 0.69 -0.67
N LEU A 146 -21.44 1.32 -1.84
CA LEU A 146 -21.47 0.63 -3.13
C LEU A 146 -20.39 -0.45 -3.23
N LEU A 147 -19.15 -0.12 -2.86
CA LEU A 147 -18.04 -1.07 -2.90
C LEU A 147 -18.28 -2.28 -1.98
N LYS A 148 -18.90 -2.07 -0.83
CA LYS A 148 -19.28 -3.14 0.08
C LYS A 148 -20.29 -4.09 -0.56
N VAL A 149 -21.32 -3.55 -1.20
CA VAL A 149 -22.33 -4.35 -1.92
C VAL A 149 -21.68 -5.17 -3.02
N LEU A 150 -20.70 -4.61 -3.75
CA LEU A 150 -19.95 -5.30 -4.80
C LEU A 150 -18.85 -6.23 -4.28
N ASN A 151 -18.71 -6.37 -2.97
CA ASN A 151 -17.62 -7.11 -2.33
C ASN A 151 -16.22 -6.63 -2.79
N ALA A 152 -16.10 -5.35 -3.10
CA ALA A 152 -14.87 -4.71 -3.56
C ALA A 152 -14.12 -3.96 -2.45
N SER A 153 -14.68 -3.93 -1.24
CA SER A 153 -14.05 -3.32 -0.07
C SER A 153 -14.26 -4.15 1.19
N LYS A 154 -13.37 -3.94 2.16
CA LYS A 154 -13.50 -4.55 3.49
C LYS A 154 -13.00 -3.58 4.56
N LYS A 155 -13.80 -3.40 5.60
CA LYS A 155 -13.41 -2.67 6.80
C LYS A 155 -12.51 -3.56 7.67
N ILE A 156 -11.41 -3.01 8.16
CA ILE A 156 -10.47 -3.68 9.06
C ILE A 156 -10.23 -2.81 10.31
N ASN A 157 -9.99 -3.44 11.45
CA ASN A 157 -9.85 -2.76 12.73
C ASN A 157 -8.52 -3.01 13.44
N SER A 158 -7.67 -3.90 12.90
CA SER A 158 -6.37 -4.22 13.48
C SER A 158 -5.35 -4.56 12.40
N SER A 159 -4.07 -4.46 12.74
CA SER A 159 -2.98 -4.86 11.83
C SER A 159 -3.07 -6.34 11.46
N LYS A 160 -3.44 -7.18 12.40
CA LYS A 160 -3.64 -8.62 12.16
C LYS A 160 -4.79 -8.87 11.19
N GLU A 161 -5.91 -8.17 11.35
CA GLU A 161 -7.06 -8.25 10.46
C GLU A 161 -6.72 -7.74 9.06
N LEU A 162 -5.95 -6.65 8.97
CA LEU A 162 -5.42 -6.15 7.71
C LEU A 162 -4.56 -7.23 7.02
N ALA A 163 -3.62 -7.83 7.74
CA ALA A 163 -2.76 -8.88 7.20
C ALA A 163 -3.57 -10.06 6.64
N LEU A 164 -4.59 -10.51 7.35
CA LEU A 164 -5.46 -11.61 6.91
C LEU A 164 -6.29 -11.27 5.68
N SER A 165 -6.54 -9.99 5.42
CA SER A 165 -7.41 -9.52 4.35
C SER A 165 -6.68 -9.22 3.04
N ILE A 166 -5.35 -9.13 3.06
CA ILE A 166 -4.54 -8.82 1.89
C ILE A 166 -4.52 -10.03 0.95
N GLN A 167 -4.80 -9.77 -0.33
CA GLN A 167 -4.79 -10.75 -1.40
C GLN A 167 -3.70 -10.39 -2.42
N PHE A 168 -3.12 -11.40 -3.04
CA PHE A 168 -2.14 -11.25 -4.11
C PHE A 168 -2.69 -11.79 -5.42
N LYS A 169 -2.24 -11.23 -6.54
CA LYS A 169 -2.58 -11.76 -7.88
C LYS A 169 -2.10 -13.19 -7.98
N LYS A 170 -2.99 -14.10 -8.42
CA LYS A 170 -2.57 -15.44 -8.82
C LYS A 170 -1.64 -15.27 -10.03
N ASN A 171 -0.45 -15.86 -9.97
CA ASN A 171 0.38 -15.99 -11.16
C ASN A 171 -0.46 -16.69 -12.22
N LYS A 172 -0.64 -16.05 -13.37
CA LYS A 172 -1.18 -16.76 -14.53
C LYS A 172 -0.14 -17.83 -14.89
N THR A 173 -0.46 -19.05 -14.57
CA THR A 173 0.25 -20.22 -15.10
C THR A 173 0.07 -20.27 -16.61
#